data_7a436ca16ea74f684b2897653c049e1f
#
_entry.id   7a436ca16ea74f684b2897653c049e1f
#
_cell.length_a   1.000
_cell.length_b   1.000
_cell.length_c   1.000
_cell.angle_alpha   90.00
_cell.angle_beta   90.00
_cell.angle_gamma   90.00
#
_symmetry.space_group_name_H-M   'P 1'
#
loop_
_entity.id
_entity.type
_entity.pdbx_description
1 polymer ?
#
loop_
_entity_poly.entity_id
_entity_poly.type
_entity_poly.pdbx_seq_one_letter_code
_entity_poly.pdbx_strand_id
1 'polypeptide(L)'
;MNKSKVDLYLCGVKGYEAAKVIISSHQKFIGSVVIAPDTGTVDDPFEKISQVFESAGIKVSTTDPGKISELALAIGWKKLIDANYQQIIVIHDSLLPKYRGWNPLLTALINGDTKIGATAIIATSQVDAGPIIAQAGKSIKYPINLVEAMAIISTLIEKLLQTVFTQIAKKGKVVGKPQIQKQATYSLWRDEKDFIIDWSLSAENILRHIHASSYPYVGAKSLLAGEEVRIFDGRVSKENPRIANRTPGKIWKITNGIPIVVCGKGFIELTQISGNNGRSVLPITKLRQRFE
;
A
#
# COMPACT_ATOMS: atom_id res chain seq x y z
N MET A 1 -3.59 26.85 25.51
CA MET A 1 -3.50 25.63 24.71
C MET A 1 -2.14 25.61 24.02
N ASN A 2 -1.43 24.51 24.08
CA ASN A 2 -0.08 24.40 23.49
C ASN A 2 -0.23 24.31 21.97
N LYS A 3 -0.10 25.43 21.24
CA LYS A 3 -0.36 25.59 19.79
C LYS A 3 0.46 24.69 18.87
N SER A 4 1.36 23.88 19.40
CA SER A 4 2.27 23.03 18.63
C SER A 4 1.96 21.54 18.77
N LYS A 5 0.91 21.14 19.51
CA LYS A 5 0.56 19.71 19.68
C LYS A 5 -0.33 19.21 18.54
N VAL A 6 -0.20 17.91 18.26
CA VAL A 6 -0.89 17.21 17.17
C VAL A 6 -1.44 15.90 17.70
N ASP A 7 -2.69 15.62 17.45
CA ASP A 7 -3.30 14.32 17.71
C ASP A 7 -3.02 13.38 16.55
N LEU A 8 -2.48 12.21 16.83
CA LEU A 8 -2.01 11.24 15.84
C LEU A 8 -3.06 10.15 15.65
N TYR A 9 -3.38 9.84 14.39
CA TYR A 9 -4.25 8.74 13.96
C TYR A 9 -3.45 7.81 13.06
N LEU A 10 -3.06 6.63 13.57
CA LEU A 10 -2.10 5.74 12.92
C LEU A 10 -2.68 4.34 12.71
N CYS A 11 -2.45 3.76 11.52
CA CYS A 11 -2.90 2.43 11.18
C CYS A 11 -1.95 1.75 10.19
N GLY A 12 -1.78 0.43 10.34
CA GLY A 12 -1.03 -0.42 9.43
C GLY A 12 0.46 -0.09 9.33
N VAL A 13 1.14 -0.65 8.32
CA VAL A 13 2.60 -0.52 8.15
C VAL A 13 3.05 0.94 8.04
N LYS A 14 2.30 1.78 7.32
CA LYS A 14 2.63 3.22 7.18
C LYS A 14 2.54 3.94 8.52
N GLY A 15 1.53 3.64 9.33
CA GLY A 15 1.38 4.14 10.69
C GLY A 15 2.53 3.71 11.59
N TYR A 16 2.96 2.45 11.49
CA TYR A 16 4.08 1.92 12.26
C TYR A 16 5.42 2.61 11.90
N GLU A 17 5.72 2.74 10.63
CA GLU A 17 6.94 3.44 10.19
C GLU A 17 6.93 4.92 10.61
N ALA A 18 5.78 5.57 10.48
CA ALA A 18 5.62 6.95 10.94
C ALA A 18 5.77 7.09 12.46
N ALA A 19 5.25 6.13 13.25
CA ALA A 19 5.41 6.12 14.71
C ALA A 19 6.87 6.16 15.13
N LYS A 20 7.73 5.33 14.50
CA LYS A 20 9.17 5.31 14.78
C LYS A 20 9.84 6.67 14.52
N VAL A 21 9.51 7.29 13.39
CA VAL A 21 10.04 8.61 13.01
C VAL A 21 9.55 9.70 13.98
N ILE A 22 8.26 9.67 14.33
CA ILE A 22 7.67 10.66 15.23
C ILE A 22 8.29 10.57 16.62
N ILE A 23 8.47 9.37 17.16
CA ILE A 23 9.11 9.17 18.47
C ILE A 23 10.56 9.63 18.44
N SER A 24 11.32 9.26 17.40
CA SER A 24 12.75 9.60 17.34
C SER A 24 13.02 11.10 17.15
N SER A 25 12.16 11.82 16.42
CA SER A 25 12.49 13.17 15.95
C SER A 25 11.44 14.23 16.27
N HIS A 26 10.20 13.84 16.61
CA HIS A 26 9.07 14.75 16.73
C HIS A 26 8.22 14.55 17.98
N GLN A 27 8.68 13.77 18.97
CA GLN A 27 7.96 13.40 20.18
C GLN A 27 7.34 14.61 20.91
N LYS A 28 8.03 15.73 20.96
CA LYS A 28 7.54 16.97 21.61
C LYS A 28 6.24 17.52 21.03
N PHE A 29 5.87 17.13 19.81
CA PHE A 29 4.63 17.58 19.15
C PHE A 29 3.42 16.69 19.44
N ILE A 30 3.57 15.56 20.11
CA ILE A 30 2.49 14.62 20.35
C ILE A 30 1.52 15.20 21.37
N GLY A 31 0.24 15.28 20.99
CA GLY A 31 -0.90 15.58 21.86
C GLY A 31 -1.52 14.30 22.39
N SER A 32 -2.15 13.53 21.52
CA SER A 32 -2.70 12.21 21.79
C SER A 32 -2.32 11.23 20.67
N VAL A 33 -2.48 9.92 20.92
CA VAL A 33 -2.23 8.88 19.94
C VAL A 33 -3.43 7.94 19.89
N VAL A 34 -4.02 7.81 18.70
CA VAL A 34 -5.09 6.87 18.41
C VAL A 34 -4.60 5.88 17.37
N ILE A 35 -4.76 4.61 17.62
CA ILE A 35 -4.40 3.54 16.69
C ILE A 35 -5.61 2.66 16.38
N ALA A 36 -5.60 2.06 15.20
CA ALA A 36 -6.60 1.09 14.78
C ALA A 36 -5.95 -0.08 14.07
N PRO A 37 -6.54 -1.30 14.16
CA PRO A 37 -6.06 -2.43 13.40
C PRO A 37 -6.29 -2.25 11.89
N ASP A 38 -5.38 -2.79 11.10
CA ASP A 38 -5.50 -2.92 9.64
C ASP A 38 -5.99 -4.32 9.27
N THR A 39 -7.30 -4.49 9.20
CA THR A 39 -7.93 -5.78 8.89
C THR A 39 -7.74 -6.25 7.45
N GLY A 40 -7.12 -5.43 6.59
CA GLY A 40 -6.87 -5.76 5.18
C GLY A 40 -5.52 -6.42 4.92
N THR A 41 -4.72 -6.68 5.96
CA THR A 41 -3.37 -7.27 5.86
C THR A 41 -3.25 -8.51 6.73
N VAL A 42 -2.38 -9.45 6.34
CA VAL A 42 -2.14 -10.70 7.09
C VAL A 42 -1.20 -10.53 8.29
N ASP A 43 -0.44 -9.45 8.33
CA ASP A 43 0.47 -9.13 9.43
C ASP A 43 0.30 -7.64 9.80
N ASP A 44 -0.71 -7.39 10.64
CA ASP A 44 -1.00 -6.03 11.10
C ASP A 44 0.00 -5.62 12.20
N PRO A 45 0.74 -4.53 12.03
CA PRO A 45 1.67 -4.03 13.05
C PRO A 45 0.98 -3.28 14.21
N PHE A 46 -0.31 -3.48 14.46
CA PHE A 46 -1.08 -2.78 15.49
C PHE A 46 -0.39 -2.79 16.86
N GLU A 47 -0.01 -3.96 17.36
CA GLU A 47 0.69 -4.10 18.65
C GLU A 47 2.08 -3.44 18.62
N LYS A 48 2.78 -3.51 17.48
CA LYS A 48 4.09 -2.85 17.31
C LYS A 48 3.97 -1.34 17.37
N ILE A 49 2.87 -0.75 16.84
CA ILE A 49 2.62 0.70 16.96
C ILE A 49 2.43 1.06 18.44
N SER A 50 1.63 0.31 19.19
CA SER A 50 1.42 0.53 20.63
C SER A 50 2.75 0.51 21.38
N GLN A 51 3.55 -0.54 21.18
CA GLN A 51 4.85 -0.71 21.84
C GLN A 51 5.82 0.44 21.59
N VAL A 52 5.84 1.02 20.37
CA VAL A 52 6.70 2.18 20.04
C VAL A 52 6.37 3.37 20.93
N PHE A 53 5.09 3.68 21.14
CA PHE A 53 4.69 4.81 21.98
C PHE A 53 4.80 4.53 23.47
N GLU A 54 4.40 3.34 23.90
CA GLU A 54 4.45 2.92 25.32
C GLU A 54 5.89 2.86 25.84
N SER A 55 6.84 2.40 25.01
CA SER A 55 8.28 2.43 25.34
C SER A 55 8.81 3.84 25.53
N ALA A 56 8.15 4.85 24.96
CA ALA A 56 8.47 6.27 25.15
C ALA A 56 7.62 6.94 26.26
N GLY A 57 6.86 6.15 27.04
CA GLY A 57 5.99 6.65 28.10
C GLY A 57 4.73 7.38 27.61
N ILE A 58 4.31 7.14 26.36
CA ILE A 58 3.13 7.79 25.76
C ILE A 58 1.99 6.80 25.72
N LYS A 59 0.86 7.16 26.32
CA LYS A 59 -0.36 6.36 26.32
C LYS A 59 -1.01 6.36 24.93
N VAL A 60 -1.43 5.17 24.49
CA VAL A 60 -2.15 4.95 23.23
C VAL A 60 -3.62 4.66 23.50
N SER A 61 -4.51 5.11 22.63
CA SER A 61 -5.94 4.81 22.65
C SER A 61 -6.36 4.06 21.39
N THR A 62 -7.32 3.15 21.53
CA THR A 62 -7.98 2.45 20.41
C THR A 62 -9.34 3.08 20.07
N THR A 63 -9.82 3.95 20.95
CA THR A 63 -11.04 4.75 20.75
C THR A 63 -10.64 6.22 20.62
N ASP A 64 -11.33 6.95 19.75
CA ASP A 64 -11.09 8.38 19.59
C ASP A 64 -11.52 9.11 20.86
N PRO A 65 -10.59 9.75 21.60
CA PRO A 65 -10.91 10.50 22.82
C PRO A 65 -11.52 11.87 22.51
N GLY A 66 -11.73 12.18 21.23
CA GLY A 66 -12.05 13.53 20.76
C GLY A 66 -10.81 14.42 20.65
N LYS A 67 -11.04 15.65 20.23
CA LYS A 67 -9.99 16.66 20.03
C LYS A 67 -9.27 17.03 21.33
N ILE A 68 -7.99 16.74 21.39
CA ILE A 68 -7.06 17.16 22.47
C ILE A 68 -6.21 18.36 22.01
N SER A 69 -5.82 18.36 20.73
CA SER A 69 -5.01 19.39 20.10
C SER A 69 -5.80 20.15 19.03
N GLU A 70 -5.27 21.27 18.53
CA GLU A 70 -5.89 21.99 17.41
C GLU A 70 -5.63 21.33 16.05
N LEU A 71 -4.60 20.48 15.96
CA LEU A 71 -4.19 19.80 14.75
C LEU A 71 -4.31 18.28 14.89
N ALA A 72 -4.68 17.59 13.83
CA ALA A 72 -4.59 16.14 13.71
C ALA A 72 -3.69 15.73 12.55
N LEU A 73 -3.03 14.56 12.67
CA LEU A 73 -2.22 13.95 11.63
C LEU A 73 -2.62 12.48 11.46
N ALA A 74 -3.12 12.13 10.28
CA ALA A 74 -3.59 10.81 9.92
C ALA A 74 -2.62 10.14 8.93
N ILE A 75 -2.17 8.92 9.26
CA ILE A 75 -1.25 8.13 8.41
C ILE A 75 -1.72 6.68 8.38
N GLY A 76 -2.05 6.19 7.17
CA GLY A 76 -2.66 4.88 7.00
C GLY A 76 -4.08 4.76 7.57
N TRP A 77 -4.62 5.81 8.13
CA TRP A 77 -5.92 5.85 8.79
C TRP A 77 -7.07 5.67 7.79
N LYS A 78 -8.02 4.80 8.11
CA LYS A 78 -9.09 4.39 7.20
C LYS A 78 -10.49 4.84 7.64
N LYS A 79 -10.61 5.48 8.80
CA LYS A 79 -11.88 5.96 9.36
C LYS A 79 -11.99 7.48 9.20
N LEU A 80 -13.22 7.99 9.21
CA LEU A 80 -13.43 9.43 9.33
C LEU A 80 -12.98 9.89 10.72
N ILE A 81 -12.37 11.06 10.77
CA ILE A 81 -12.05 11.74 12.01
C ILE A 81 -13.14 12.76 12.23
N ASP A 82 -14.04 12.45 13.17
CA ASP A 82 -15.19 13.30 13.49
C ASP A 82 -14.85 14.23 14.66
N ALA A 83 -14.01 15.22 14.37
CA ALA A 83 -13.66 16.24 15.35
C ALA A 83 -13.41 17.59 14.68
N ASN A 84 -13.78 18.67 15.35
CA ASN A 84 -13.59 20.04 14.88
C ASN A 84 -12.14 20.50 15.05
N TYR A 85 -11.21 19.83 14.39
CA TYR A 85 -9.83 20.29 14.31
C TYR A 85 -9.70 21.55 13.47
N GLN A 86 -8.76 22.42 13.82
CA GLN A 86 -8.40 23.56 12.99
C GLN A 86 -7.86 23.09 11.62
N GLN A 87 -7.05 22.03 11.64
CA GLN A 87 -6.58 21.35 10.43
C GLN A 87 -6.39 19.86 10.72
N ILE A 88 -6.82 19.02 9.78
CA ILE A 88 -6.49 17.60 9.74
C ILE A 88 -5.48 17.41 8.59
N ILE A 89 -4.32 16.90 8.91
CA ILE A 89 -3.24 16.62 7.97
C ILE A 89 -3.31 15.13 7.62
N VAL A 90 -3.28 14.79 6.33
CA VAL A 90 -3.29 13.40 5.87
C VAL A 90 -2.04 13.13 5.05
N ILE A 91 -1.39 12.01 5.31
CA ILE A 91 -0.33 11.48 4.42
C ILE A 91 -0.93 10.43 3.50
N HIS A 92 -0.99 10.75 2.22
CA HIS A 92 -1.53 9.90 1.17
C HIS A 92 -0.41 9.32 0.30
N ASP A 93 -0.43 8.02 0.04
CA ASP A 93 0.66 7.31 -0.66
C ASP A 93 0.50 7.34 -2.19
N SER A 94 0.29 8.54 -2.73
CA SER A 94 0.40 8.84 -4.16
C SER A 94 1.00 10.21 -4.42
N LEU A 95 1.32 10.48 -5.68
CA LEU A 95 1.67 11.82 -6.17
C LEU A 95 0.38 12.55 -6.57
N LEU A 96 -0.35 13.10 -5.58
CA LEU A 96 -1.59 13.84 -5.83
C LEU A 96 -1.39 14.98 -6.84
N PRO A 97 -2.35 15.25 -7.74
CA PRO A 97 -3.74 14.79 -7.69
C PRO A 97 -4.00 13.38 -8.30
N LYS A 98 -2.95 12.61 -8.63
CA LYS A 98 -3.09 11.26 -9.19
C LYS A 98 -3.45 10.28 -8.08
N TYR A 99 -4.44 9.40 -8.35
CA TYR A 99 -4.88 8.34 -7.44
C TYR A 99 -5.42 8.84 -6.09
N ARG A 100 -6.34 9.79 -6.08
CA ARG A 100 -7.15 10.09 -4.90
C ARG A 100 -7.97 8.87 -4.50
N GLY A 101 -8.25 8.69 -3.22
CA GLY A 101 -9.06 7.58 -2.71
C GLY A 101 -8.23 6.44 -2.15
N TRP A 102 -8.60 5.20 -2.44
CA TRP A 102 -8.14 4.01 -1.76
C TRP A 102 -7.01 3.27 -2.50
N ASN A 103 -6.11 2.61 -1.75
CA ASN A 103 -5.05 1.75 -2.29
C ASN A 103 -4.24 2.37 -3.46
N PRO A 104 -3.81 3.65 -3.38
CA PRO A 104 -3.16 4.33 -4.50
C PRO A 104 -1.81 3.72 -4.88
N LEU A 105 -1.00 3.27 -3.89
CA LEU A 105 0.27 2.60 -4.18
C LEU A 105 0.06 1.31 -4.97
N LEU A 106 -0.91 0.48 -4.53
CA LEU A 106 -1.26 -0.77 -5.23
C LEU A 106 -1.66 -0.49 -6.68
N THR A 107 -2.53 0.50 -6.88
CA THR A 107 -2.99 0.92 -8.20
C THR A 107 -1.83 1.40 -9.08
N ALA A 108 -0.90 2.18 -8.53
CA ALA A 108 0.27 2.64 -9.25
C ALA A 108 1.18 1.49 -9.71
N LEU A 109 1.39 0.48 -8.84
CA LEU A 109 2.20 -0.70 -9.16
C LEU A 109 1.55 -1.58 -10.24
N ILE A 110 0.26 -1.85 -10.14
CA ILE A 110 -0.48 -2.62 -11.14
C ILE A 110 -0.44 -1.92 -12.51
N ASN A 111 -0.63 -0.60 -12.52
CA ASN A 111 -0.57 0.20 -13.75
C ASN A 111 0.82 0.31 -14.36
N GLY A 112 1.87 -0.10 -13.64
CA GLY A 112 3.25 -0.03 -14.13
C GLY A 112 3.83 1.38 -14.09
N ASP A 113 3.40 2.22 -13.15
CA ASP A 113 3.97 3.55 -12.97
C ASP A 113 5.47 3.45 -12.65
N THR A 114 6.28 4.23 -13.34
CA THR A 114 7.73 4.27 -13.12
C THR A 114 8.15 5.23 -12.01
N LYS A 115 7.17 5.89 -11.37
CA LYS A 115 7.39 6.81 -10.25
C LYS A 115 6.27 6.64 -9.23
N ILE A 116 6.63 6.38 -7.98
CA ILE A 116 5.73 6.33 -6.84
C ILE A 116 6.04 7.47 -5.87
N GLY A 117 5.12 7.78 -4.96
CA GLY A 117 5.36 8.86 -4.01
C GLY A 117 4.32 8.95 -2.91
N ALA A 118 4.51 9.94 -2.05
CA ALA A 118 3.58 10.29 -1.00
C ALA A 118 3.35 11.80 -0.98
N THR A 119 2.17 12.21 -0.51
CA THR A 119 1.75 13.60 -0.44
C THR A 119 1.14 13.89 0.93
N ALA A 120 1.60 14.94 1.59
CA ALA A 120 0.96 15.53 2.76
C ALA A 120 -0.05 16.57 2.30
N ILE A 121 -1.30 16.46 2.74
CA ILE A 121 -2.39 17.40 2.40
C ILE A 121 -3.10 17.90 3.66
N ILE A 122 -3.80 19.01 3.54
CA ILE A 122 -4.82 19.45 4.50
C ILE A 122 -6.13 18.78 4.06
N ALA A 123 -6.76 18.00 4.91
CA ALA A 123 -8.04 17.37 4.58
C ALA A 123 -9.14 18.40 4.32
N THR A 124 -10.05 18.04 3.43
CA THR A 124 -11.27 18.81 3.11
C THR A 124 -12.46 17.85 3.07
N SER A 125 -13.65 18.37 2.80
CA SER A 125 -14.86 17.53 2.63
C SER A 125 -14.78 16.59 1.41
N GLN A 126 -13.92 16.91 0.42
CA GLN A 126 -13.66 16.04 -0.72
C GLN A 126 -12.44 15.16 -0.45
N VAL A 127 -12.59 13.86 -0.64
CA VAL A 127 -11.53 12.86 -0.39
C VAL A 127 -10.27 13.21 -1.18
N ASP A 128 -9.15 13.35 -0.46
CA ASP A 128 -7.80 13.60 -0.96
C ASP A 128 -7.65 14.78 -1.94
N ALA A 129 -8.63 15.72 -1.94
CA ALA A 129 -8.66 16.88 -2.82
C ALA A 129 -8.08 18.15 -2.20
N GLY A 130 -7.70 18.09 -0.92
CA GLY A 130 -7.22 19.24 -0.17
C GLY A 130 -5.86 19.78 -0.61
N PRO A 131 -5.47 20.98 -0.12
CA PRO A 131 -4.22 21.62 -0.50
C PRO A 131 -2.99 20.77 -0.14
N ILE A 132 -2.02 20.69 -1.07
CA ILE A 132 -0.76 19.96 -0.90
C ILE A 132 0.19 20.78 -0.04
N ILE A 133 0.58 20.26 1.12
CA ILE A 133 1.58 20.83 2.03
C ILE A 133 2.98 20.53 1.50
N ALA A 134 3.23 19.26 1.17
CA ALA A 134 4.48 18.76 0.63
C ALA A 134 4.23 17.48 -0.17
N GLN A 135 5.11 17.20 -1.12
CA GLN A 135 5.06 15.99 -1.94
C GLN A 135 6.47 15.46 -2.16
N ALA A 136 6.65 14.15 -2.06
CA ALA A 136 7.92 13.49 -2.33
C ALA A 136 7.69 12.26 -3.22
N GLY A 137 8.59 12.02 -4.15
CA GLY A 137 8.49 10.90 -5.07
C GLY A 137 9.84 10.28 -5.39
N LYS A 138 9.83 9.02 -5.83
CA LYS A 138 11.00 8.27 -6.25
C LYS A 138 10.68 7.45 -7.50
N SER A 139 11.61 7.45 -8.46
CA SER A 139 11.53 6.56 -9.62
C SER A 139 11.83 5.12 -9.19
N ILE A 140 11.09 4.19 -9.78
CA ILE A 140 11.21 2.75 -9.55
C ILE A 140 11.43 2.02 -10.87
N LYS A 141 11.94 0.79 -10.77
CA LYS A 141 12.09 -0.13 -11.90
C LYS A 141 11.36 -1.42 -11.58
N TYR A 142 10.81 -2.05 -12.61
CA TYR A 142 10.18 -3.37 -12.49
C TYR A 142 11.17 -4.50 -12.82
N PRO A 143 11.06 -5.68 -12.22
CA PRO A 143 10.06 -6.02 -11.21
C PRO A 143 10.33 -5.34 -9.85
N ILE A 144 9.27 -5.00 -9.13
CA ILE A 144 9.29 -4.51 -7.75
C ILE A 144 8.08 -5.10 -7.03
N ASN A 145 8.26 -5.64 -5.83
CA ASN A 145 7.18 -6.13 -5.01
C ASN A 145 6.63 -5.04 -4.08
N LEU A 146 5.49 -5.33 -3.43
CA LEU A 146 4.82 -4.36 -2.57
C LEU A 146 5.67 -3.98 -1.35
N VAL A 147 6.39 -4.93 -0.73
CA VAL A 147 7.24 -4.64 0.46
C VAL A 147 8.35 -3.66 0.09
N GLU A 148 9.01 -3.85 -1.05
CA GLU A 148 10.04 -2.93 -1.55
C GLU A 148 9.46 -1.54 -1.84
N ALA A 149 8.27 -1.49 -2.46
CA ALA A 149 7.59 -0.22 -2.74
C ALA A 149 7.16 0.49 -1.45
N MET A 150 6.64 -0.24 -0.45
CA MET A 150 6.27 0.30 0.86
C MET A 150 7.49 0.83 1.63
N ALA A 151 8.64 0.17 1.56
CA ALA A 151 9.88 0.67 2.15
C ALA A 151 10.30 2.02 1.53
N ILE A 152 10.14 2.18 0.21
CA ILE A 152 10.36 3.46 -0.46
C ILE A 152 9.36 4.51 0.07
N ILE A 153 8.06 4.19 0.13
CA ILE A 153 7.05 5.12 0.64
C ILE A 153 7.35 5.55 2.07
N SER A 154 7.82 4.64 2.94
CA SER A 154 8.19 4.95 4.32
C SER A 154 9.30 6.02 4.39
N THR A 155 10.33 5.92 3.55
CA THR A 155 11.38 6.97 3.48
C THR A 155 10.86 8.31 2.97
N LEU A 156 9.84 8.31 2.12
CA LEU A 156 9.19 9.53 1.63
C LEU A 156 8.29 10.14 2.70
N ILE A 157 7.58 9.32 3.49
CA ILE A 157 6.78 9.78 4.64
C ILE A 157 7.67 10.51 5.65
N GLU A 158 8.83 9.98 5.98
CA GLU A 158 9.80 10.64 6.87
C GLU A 158 10.11 12.07 6.41
N LYS A 159 10.41 12.27 5.12
CA LYS A 159 10.66 13.61 4.54
C LYS A 159 9.45 14.53 4.65
N LEU A 160 8.24 13.99 4.45
CA LEU A 160 7.00 14.76 4.58
C LEU A 160 6.77 15.16 6.04
N LEU A 161 6.97 14.26 6.99
CA LEU A 161 6.85 14.54 8.42
C LEU A 161 7.80 15.66 8.85
N GLN A 162 9.06 15.63 8.40
CA GLN A 162 10.01 16.70 8.67
C GLN A 162 9.48 18.08 8.19
N THR A 163 8.88 18.12 7.00
CA THR A 163 8.31 19.36 6.44
C THR A 163 7.08 19.80 7.23
N VAL A 164 6.17 18.90 7.55
CA VAL A 164 4.94 19.15 8.31
C VAL A 164 5.28 19.70 9.70
N PHE A 165 6.12 18.99 10.46
CA PHE A 165 6.48 19.43 11.82
C PHE A 165 7.32 20.71 11.85
N THR A 166 8.13 20.96 10.80
CA THR A 166 8.82 22.25 10.66
C THR A 166 7.84 23.40 10.48
N GLN A 167 6.79 23.23 9.68
CA GLN A 167 5.76 24.29 9.53
C GLN A 167 4.98 24.49 10.84
N ILE A 168 4.60 23.42 11.51
CA ILE A 168 3.89 23.46 12.79
C ILE A 168 4.73 24.19 13.83
N ALA A 169 6.03 23.87 13.94
CA ALA A 169 6.95 24.53 14.87
C ALA A 169 7.04 26.05 14.65
N LYS A 170 7.10 26.46 13.38
CA LYS A 170 7.28 27.88 13.02
C LYS A 170 5.99 28.69 13.08
N LYS A 171 4.83 28.09 12.75
CA LYS A 171 3.59 28.84 12.49
C LYS A 171 2.39 28.36 13.32
N GLY A 172 2.50 27.26 14.06
CA GLY A 172 1.39 26.60 14.76
C GLY A 172 0.33 26.01 13.83
N LYS A 173 0.58 25.98 12.51
CA LYS A 173 -0.32 25.46 11.47
C LYS A 173 0.49 25.08 10.23
N VAL A 174 -0.14 24.36 9.30
CA VAL A 174 0.44 24.06 7.98
C VAL A 174 -0.22 24.90 6.88
N VAL A 175 0.51 25.10 5.80
CA VAL A 175 0.03 25.80 4.60
C VAL A 175 0.28 24.92 3.39
N GLY A 176 -0.72 24.78 2.53
CA GLY A 176 -0.65 23.99 1.31
C GLY A 176 -1.03 24.82 0.08
N LYS A 177 -0.70 24.26 -1.10
CA LYS A 177 -1.09 24.79 -2.42
C LYS A 177 -2.27 23.99 -2.96
N PRO A 178 -3.29 24.62 -3.57
CA PRO A 178 -4.40 23.91 -4.20
C PRO A 178 -3.92 22.90 -5.25
N GLN A 179 -4.64 21.78 -5.35
CA GLN A 179 -4.40 20.80 -6.40
C GLN A 179 -4.98 21.26 -7.74
N ILE A 180 -4.39 20.80 -8.85
CA ILE A 180 -4.90 21.05 -10.21
C ILE A 180 -6.00 20.02 -10.48
N GLN A 181 -7.26 20.39 -10.29
CA GLN A 181 -8.42 19.48 -10.31
C GLN A 181 -8.53 18.66 -11.61
N LYS A 182 -8.26 19.28 -12.76
CA LYS A 182 -8.33 18.62 -14.08
C LYS A 182 -7.30 17.48 -14.27
N GLN A 183 -6.29 17.37 -13.40
CA GLN A 183 -5.29 16.31 -13.41
C GLN A 183 -5.62 15.18 -12.41
N ALA A 184 -6.71 15.31 -11.68
CA ALA A 184 -7.09 14.31 -10.68
C ALA A 184 -7.50 13.00 -11.35
N THR A 185 -6.97 11.90 -10.80
CA THR A 185 -7.44 10.55 -11.07
C THR A 185 -7.76 9.87 -9.74
N TYR A 186 -8.52 8.78 -9.78
CA TYR A 186 -9.02 8.13 -8.59
C TYR A 186 -8.58 6.67 -8.57
N SER A 187 -8.29 6.16 -7.39
CA SER A 187 -8.13 4.74 -7.10
C SER A 187 -9.26 4.26 -6.20
N LEU A 188 -9.71 3.03 -6.43
CA LEU A 188 -10.85 2.46 -5.73
C LEU A 188 -10.39 1.54 -4.60
N TRP A 189 -11.28 1.30 -3.64
CA TRP A 189 -11.11 0.22 -2.67
C TRP A 189 -11.08 -1.12 -3.39
N ARG A 190 -10.50 -2.13 -2.77
CA ARG A 190 -10.34 -3.47 -3.34
C ARG A 190 -10.93 -4.52 -2.43
N ASP A 191 -11.56 -5.51 -3.05
CA ASP A 191 -12.06 -6.71 -2.39
C ASP A 191 -11.37 -7.97 -2.96
N GLU A 192 -11.82 -9.14 -2.52
CA GLU A 192 -11.30 -10.44 -2.95
C GLU A 192 -11.35 -10.67 -4.47
N LYS A 193 -12.28 -10.04 -5.18
CA LYS A 193 -12.41 -10.16 -6.65
C LYS A 193 -11.32 -9.40 -7.38
N ASP A 194 -10.84 -8.30 -6.79
CA ASP A 194 -9.77 -7.48 -7.38
C ASP A 194 -8.40 -8.16 -7.32
N PHE A 195 -8.25 -9.24 -6.54
CA PHE A 195 -7.05 -10.05 -6.48
C PHE A 195 -7.03 -11.22 -7.47
N ILE A 196 -8.13 -11.48 -8.17
CA ILE A 196 -8.20 -12.55 -9.19
C ILE A 196 -7.32 -12.18 -10.38
N ILE A 197 -6.48 -13.13 -10.81
CA ILE A 197 -5.59 -12.94 -11.96
C ILE A 197 -6.39 -13.06 -13.26
N ASP A 198 -6.32 -12.03 -14.09
CA ASP A 198 -6.74 -12.12 -15.50
C ASP A 198 -5.60 -12.67 -16.36
N TRP A 199 -5.63 -13.95 -16.64
CA TRP A 199 -4.62 -14.64 -17.46
C TRP A 199 -4.57 -14.16 -18.91
N SER A 200 -5.57 -13.41 -19.39
CA SER A 200 -5.60 -12.84 -20.75
C SER A 200 -4.63 -11.66 -20.93
N LEU A 201 -4.11 -11.12 -19.83
CA LEU A 201 -3.14 -10.03 -19.83
C LEU A 201 -1.73 -10.50 -20.23
N SER A 202 -0.81 -9.56 -20.42
CA SER A 202 0.60 -9.89 -20.65
C SER A 202 1.26 -10.42 -19.38
N ALA A 203 2.32 -11.24 -19.55
CA ALA A 203 3.09 -11.77 -18.42
C ALA A 203 3.62 -10.67 -17.49
N GLU A 204 4.02 -9.52 -18.04
CA GLU A 204 4.47 -8.37 -17.27
C GLU A 204 3.34 -7.75 -16.43
N ASN A 205 2.12 -7.66 -16.99
CA ASN A 205 0.97 -7.12 -16.28
C ASN A 205 0.54 -8.06 -15.16
N ILE A 206 0.51 -9.36 -15.44
CA ILE A 206 0.20 -10.39 -14.45
C ILE A 206 1.24 -10.37 -13.33
N LEU A 207 2.53 -10.28 -13.66
CA LEU A 207 3.59 -10.19 -12.64
C LEU A 207 3.44 -8.96 -11.75
N ARG A 208 3.12 -7.79 -12.33
CA ARG A 208 2.84 -6.58 -11.53
C ARG A 208 1.65 -6.78 -10.60
N HIS A 209 0.57 -7.41 -11.10
CA HIS A 209 -0.59 -7.73 -10.27
C HIS A 209 -0.22 -8.67 -9.11
N ILE A 210 0.53 -9.74 -9.39
CA ILE A 210 1.02 -10.68 -8.36
C ILE A 210 1.84 -9.93 -7.31
N HIS A 211 2.85 -9.18 -7.73
CA HIS A 211 3.75 -8.47 -6.83
C HIS A 211 3.05 -7.39 -6.02
N ALA A 212 2.09 -6.68 -6.61
CA ALA A 212 1.30 -5.68 -5.91
C ALA A 212 0.32 -6.28 -4.91
N SER A 213 -0.15 -7.51 -5.14
CA SER A 213 -1.10 -8.23 -4.29
C SER A 213 -0.44 -9.14 -3.25
N SER A 214 0.90 -9.30 -3.30
CA SER A 214 1.63 -10.16 -2.38
C SER A 214 1.74 -9.52 -0.98
N TYR A 215 2.47 -10.14 -0.09
CA TYR A 215 2.62 -9.68 1.29
C TYR A 215 2.80 -8.14 1.39
N PRO A 216 2.12 -7.46 2.33
CA PRO A 216 1.30 -7.99 3.44
C PRO A 216 -0.16 -8.36 3.11
N TYR A 217 -0.57 -8.34 1.84
CA TYR A 217 -1.86 -8.86 1.40
C TYR A 217 -1.83 -10.39 1.24
N VAL A 218 -3.01 -10.93 0.92
CA VAL A 218 -3.25 -12.39 0.86
C VAL A 218 -2.72 -13.08 -0.40
N GLY A 219 -2.05 -12.37 -1.30
CA GLY A 219 -1.58 -12.88 -2.58
C GLY A 219 -2.62 -12.79 -3.70
N ALA A 220 -2.16 -12.81 -4.96
CA ALA A 220 -3.03 -12.85 -6.12
C ALA A 220 -3.76 -14.21 -6.20
N LYS A 221 -5.03 -14.18 -6.58
CA LYS A 221 -5.94 -15.33 -6.54
C LYS A 221 -6.08 -15.98 -7.91
N SER A 222 -6.12 -17.31 -7.93
CA SER A 222 -6.47 -18.10 -9.11
C SER A 222 -7.05 -19.44 -8.68
N LEU A 223 -7.64 -20.19 -9.62
CA LEU A 223 -7.95 -21.61 -9.43
C LEU A 223 -6.89 -22.44 -10.14
N LEU A 224 -6.43 -23.52 -9.52
CA LEU A 224 -5.60 -24.55 -10.14
C LEU A 224 -6.33 -25.87 -10.09
N ALA A 225 -6.76 -26.38 -11.25
CA ALA A 225 -7.58 -27.59 -11.35
C ALA A 225 -8.85 -27.55 -10.48
N GLY A 226 -9.49 -26.39 -10.35
CA GLY A 226 -10.70 -26.15 -9.57
C GLY A 226 -10.47 -25.78 -8.09
N GLU A 227 -9.25 -25.88 -7.58
CA GLU A 227 -8.90 -25.54 -6.21
C GLU A 227 -8.33 -24.10 -6.13
N GLU A 228 -8.78 -23.33 -5.15
CA GLU A 228 -8.27 -21.96 -4.96
C GLU A 228 -6.80 -21.98 -4.52
N VAL A 229 -6.00 -21.16 -5.19
CA VAL A 229 -4.59 -20.94 -4.87
C VAL A 229 -4.28 -19.45 -4.77
N ARG A 230 -3.26 -19.13 -3.98
CA ARG A 230 -2.70 -17.79 -3.83
C ARG A 230 -1.29 -17.77 -4.40
N ILE A 231 -1.01 -16.78 -5.23
CA ILE A 231 0.25 -16.62 -5.93
C ILE A 231 0.92 -15.35 -5.39
N PHE A 232 2.14 -15.51 -4.87
CA PHE A 232 2.87 -14.44 -4.20
C PHE A 232 4.07 -13.96 -4.99
N ASP A 233 4.64 -14.83 -5.85
CA ASP A 233 5.80 -14.47 -6.64
C ASP A 233 5.88 -15.26 -7.95
N GLY A 234 6.63 -14.68 -8.89
CA GLY A 234 6.91 -15.23 -10.20
C GLY A 234 7.92 -14.38 -10.96
N ARG A 235 8.17 -14.79 -12.18
CA ARG A 235 9.00 -14.00 -13.11
C ARG A 235 8.52 -14.20 -14.55
N VAL A 236 8.68 -13.17 -15.37
CA VAL A 236 8.45 -13.31 -16.81
C VAL A 236 9.44 -14.32 -17.35
N SER A 237 8.94 -15.35 -18.03
CA SER A 237 9.81 -16.40 -18.61
C SER A 237 10.59 -15.84 -19.78
N LYS A 238 11.84 -16.29 -19.89
CA LYS A 238 12.68 -16.03 -21.08
C LYS A 238 12.25 -16.89 -22.26
N GLU A 239 11.56 -18.01 -22.02
CA GLU A 239 11.00 -18.85 -23.06
C GLU A 239 9.80 -18.13 -23.69
N ASN A 240 9.77 -18.07 -25.00
CA ASN A 240 8.67 -17.45 -25.75
C ASN A 240 8.37 -18.25 -27.03
N PRO A 241 7.98 -19.54 -26.92
CA PRO A 241 7.64 -20.34 -28.07
C PRO A 241 6.42 -19.79 -28.80
N ARG A 242 6.38 -19.97 -30.11
CA ARG A 242 5.23 -19.63 -30.94
C ARG A 242 4.10 -20.64 -30.70
N ILE A 243 3.03 -20.22 -30.06
CA ILE A 243 1.84 -21.05 -29.82
C ILE A 243 0.82 -20.75 -30.90
N ALA A 244 0.47 -21.78 -31.70
CA ALA A 244 -0.48 -21.62 -32.79
C ALA A 244 -1.91 -21.29 -32.33
N ASN A 245 -2.33 -21.88 -31.19
CA ASN A 245 -3.63 -21.62 -30.58
C ASN A 245 -3.41 -21.30 -29.11
N ARG A 246 -3.18 -20.01 -28.83
CA ARG A 246 -2.84 -19.52 -27.49
C ARG A 246 -4.06 -19.57 -26.57
N THR A 247 -3.91 -20.31 -25.48
CA THR A 247 -4.94 -20.43 -24.44
C THR A 247 -4.34 -20.04 -23.09
N PRO A 248 -4.60 -18.83 -22.59
CA PRO A 248 -4.06 -18.37 -21.32
C PRO A 248 -4.45 -19.26 -20.14
N GLY A 249 -3.60 -19.25 -19.11
CA GLY A 249 -3.77 -20.05 -17.89
C GLY A 249 -3.24 -21.49 -18.01
N LYS A 250 -3.08 -22.05 -19.21
CA LYS A 250 -2.52 -23.42 -19.37
C LYS A 250 -1.06 -23.47 -18.98
N ILE A 251 -0.68 -24.52 -18.26
CA ILE A 251 0.73 -24.83 -18.02
C ILE A 251 1.34 -25.31 -19.33
N TRP A 252 2.31 -24.56 -19.85
CA TRP A 252 3.07 -24.90 -21.05
C TRP A 252 4.16 -25.93 -20.77
N LYS A 253 4.88 -25.75 -19.66
CA LYS A 253 6.04 -26.55 -19.28
C LYS A 253 6.20 -26.52 -17.76
N ILE A 254 6.84 -27.54 -17.23
CA ILE A 254 7.27 -27.57 -15.82
C ILE A 254 8.79 -27.74 -15.82
N THR A 255 9.51 -26.87 -15.13
CA THR A 255 10.96 -26.93 -14.98
C THR A 255 11.28 -26.96 -13.48
N ASN A 256 11.89 -28.04 -13.00
CA ASN A 256 12.19 -28.24 -11.58
C ASN A 256 10.98 -28.02 -10.65
N GLY A 257 9.80 -28.47 -11.08
CA GLY A 257 8.56 -28.32 -10.31
C GLY A 257 7.91 -26.93 -10.41
N ILE A 258 8.52 -25.98 -11.12
CA ILE A 258 7.98 -24.63 -11.33
C ILE A 258 7.19 -24.63 -12.64
N PRO A 259 5.90 -24.26 -12.61
CA PRO A 259 5.06 -24.17 -13.80
C PRO A 259 5.41 -22.92 -14.62
N ILE A 260 5.50 -23.07 -15.93
CA ILE A 260 5.55 -21.99 -16.91
C ILE A 260 4.16 -21.89 -17.54
N VAL A 261 3.48 -20.79 -17.27
CA VAL A 261 2.06 -20.59 -17.60
C VAL A 261 1.93 -19.67 -18.80
N VAL A 262 1.03 -20.03 -19.72
CA VAL A 262 0.68 -19.23 -20.90
C VAL A 262 -0.11 -17.99 -20.44
N CYS A 263 0.36 -16.80 -20.81
CA CYS A 263 -0.37 -15.55 -20.63
C CYS A 263 -1.00 -15.09 -21.96
N GLY A 264 -1.81 -14.06 -21.95
CA GLY A 264 -2.31 -13.47 -23.21
C GLY A 264 -1.16 -13.03 -24.12
N LYS A 265 -0.08 -12.48 -23.54
CA LYS A 265 1.20 -12.24 -24.21
C LYS A 265 2.34 -12.71 -23.31
N GLY A 266 3.30 -13.44 -23.87
CA GLY A 266 4.43 -14.01 -23.12
C GLY A 266 4.03 -15.19 -22.23
N PHE A 267 4.90 -15.53 -21.29
CA PHE A 267 4.78 -16.62 -20.33
C PHE A 267 5.30 -16.19 -18.98
N ILE A 268 4.75 -16.76 -17.92
CA ILE A 268 5.17 -16.48 -16.54
C ILE A 268 5.57 -17.76 -15.83
N GLU A 269 6.66 -17.74 -15.11
CA GLU A 269 7.10 -18.77 -14.18
C GLU A 269 6.59 -18.41 -12.80
N LEU A 270 5.83 -19.30 -12.15
CA LEU A 270 5.27 -19.04 -10.83
C LEU A 270 6.16 -19.70 -9.77
N THR A 271 6.82 -18.88 -8.96
CA THR A 271 7.85 -19.35 -8.01
C THR A 271 7.35 -19.51 -6.59
N GLN A 272 6.20 -18.90 -6.26
CA GLN A 272 5.59 -19.03 -4.94
C GLN A 272 4.07 -19.12 -5.06
N ILE A 273 3.54 -20.32 -4.76
CA ILE A 273 2.09 -20.62 -4.80
C ILE A 273 1.73 -21.34 -3.51
N SER A 274 0.64 -20.95 -2.87
CA SER A 274 0.06 -21.66 -1.74
C SER A 274 -1.40 -22.02 -2.00
N GLY A 275 -1.84 -23.13 -1.43
CA GLY A 275 -3.26 -23.48 -1.36
C GLY A 275 -3.97 -22.75 -0.21
N ASN A 276 -5.28 -22.96 -0.08
CA ASN A 276 -6.12 -22.34 0.97
C ASN A 276 -5.66 -22.66 2.40
N ASN A 277 -4.91 -23.75 2.59
CA ASN A 277 -4.35 -24.14 3.89
C ASN A 277 -3.00 -23.46 4.19
N GLY A 278 -2.56 -22.51 3.35
CA GLY A 278 -1.28 -21.81 3.46
C GLY A 278 -0.04 -22.65 3.09
N ARG A 279 -0.21 -23.94 2.70
CA ARG A 279 0.92 -24.81 2.32
C ARG A 279 1.31 -24.57 0.86
N SER A 280 2.60 -24.69 0.58
CA SER A 280 3.10 -24.62 -0.80
C SER A 280 2.44 -25.68 -1.68
N VAL A 281 2.03 -25.26 -2.87
CA VAL A 281 1.54 -26.14 -3.93
C VAL A 281 2.70 -26.63 -4.82
N LEU A 282 3.87 -26.00 -4.70
CA LEU A 282 5.07 -26.44 -5.41
C LEU A 282 5.77 -27.60 -4.68
N PRO A 283 6.38 -28.54 -5.41
CA PRO A 283 6.52 -28.62 -6.86
C PRO A 283 5.26 -29.12 -7.57
N ILE A 284 4.91 -28.50 -8.71
CA ILE A 284 3.87 -29.04 -9.60
C ILE A 284 4.45 -30.17 -10.43
N THR A 285 3.73 -31.28 -10.50
CA THR A 285 4.15 -32.49 -11.25
C THR A 285 3.27 -32.80 -12.44
N LYS A 286 2.04 -32.28 -12.48
CA LYS A 286 1.05 -32.55 -13.55
C LYS A 286 1.04 -31.41 -14.57
N LEU A 287 1.46 -31.74 -15.83
CA LEU A 287 1.49 -30.74 -16.91
C LEU A 287 0.08 -30.31 -17.39
N ARG A 288 -0.86 -31.27 -17.48
CA ARG A 288 -2.20 -30.98 -18.03
C ARG A 288 -3.11 -30.37 -16.99
N GLN A 289 -2.72 -29.18 -16.51
CA GLN A 289 -3.50 -28.35 -15.59
C GLN A 289 -3.59 -26.91 -16.12
N ARG A 290 -4.54 -26.18 -15.58
CA ARG A 290 -4.81 -24.79 -15.94
C ARG A 290 -5.00 -23.95 -14.68
N PHE A 291 -4.50 -22.74 -14.71
CA PHE A 291 -4.87 -21.66 -13.82
C PHE A 291 -6.06 -20.90 -14.43
N GLU A 292 -7.08 -20.57 -13.60
CA GLU A 292 -8.32 -19.90 -14.02
C GLU A 292 -8.62 -18.69 -13.12
#